data_8609f4e3c31ce6a083a85f03375ae183
#
_entry.id   8609f4e3c31ce6a083a85f03375ae183
#
_cell.length_a   1.000
_cell.length_b   1.000
_cell.length_c   1.000
_cell.angle_alpha   90.00
_cell.angle_beta   90.00
_cell.angle_gamma   90.00
#
_symmetry.space_group_name_H-M   'P 1'
#
loop_
_entity.id
_entity.type
_entity.pdbx_description
1 polymer ?
#
loop_
_entity_poly.entity_id
_entity_poly.type
_entity_poly.pdbx_seq_one_letter_code
_entity_poly.pdbx_strand_id
1 'polypeptide(L)'
;MRGSFIYLIKSQPIKEDITAFIESRNPNIPLSYWQQITKTGQKLELNGSCAKMPDPMTLRYNNIFWQEVVTSNFTLYLYAAYLDVRARNTEGPVVRLLGMADKLKPRVTMFCQLWFENSSQPVLSEVSSFRYLWTFGDEGTRWNTPTNDLQPYLVTCPIPAKDAKRTPISVSVTEGACDTASAHLKVIYNKPEGGSESKKKFAVCVKGLDMPDDLSVRLAEWIELVIAMGADKIFLYSYEVHPKVARLVEEYAREGKIDLRIITLPGSQPNLPGLQHLYIQRWLQRKRFNELIPYNDCLNRNMHR
;
A
#
# COMPACT_ATOMS: atom_id res chain seq x y z
N MET A 1 -0.23 5.34 58.88
CA MET A 1 -0.14 6.40 57.89
C MET A 1 -0.03 5.74 56.50
N ARG A 2 -1.12 5.77 55.71
CA ARG A 2 -1.15 5.25 54.35
C ARG A 2 -0.93 6.42 53.39
N GLY A 3 0.22 6.48 52.76
CA GLY A 3 0.51 7.46 51.73
C GLY A 3 -0.13 7.04 50.40
N SER A 4 -1.16 7.75 49.97
CA SER A 4 -1.77 7.61 48.64
C SER A 4 -0.82 8.24 47.62
N PHE A 5 -0.21 7.40 46.78
CA PHE A 5 0.49 7.89 45.58
C PHE A 5 -0.54 8.23 44.53
N ILE A 6 -0.81 9.52 44.36
CA ILE A 6 -1.55 10.04 43.20
C ILE A 6 -0.57 10.08 42.02
N TYR A 7 -0.69 9.15 41.10
CA TYR A 7 -0.07 9.26 39.78
C TYR A 7 -0.80 10.35 38.99
N LEU A 8 -0.21 11.53 38.94
CA LEU A 8 -0.61 12.55 37.96
C LEU A 8 -0.27 12.02 36.56
N ILE A 9 -1.29 11.53 35.85
CA ILE A 9 -1.19 11.27 34.41
C ILE A 9 -1.07 12.65 33.75
N LYS A 10 0.16 13.06 33.50
CA LYS A 10 0.45 14.28 32.73
C LYS A 10 0.04 14.07 31.29
N SER A 11 -0.78 15.01 30.83
CA SER A 11 -1.10 15.37 29.44
C SER A 11 -1.48 14.22 28.50
N GLN A 12 -2.76 14.16 28.17
CA GLN A 12 -3.19 13.45 26.95
C GLN A 12 -2.40 14.00 25.76
N PRO A 13 -1.84 13.14 24.90
CA PRO A 13 -1.19 13.60 23.69
C PRO A 13 -2.18 14.41 22.86
N ILE A 14 -1.70 15.50 22.26
CA ILE A 14 -2.49 16.36 21.38
C ILE A 14 -3.07 15.47 20.27
N LYS A 15 -4.32 15.70 19.90
CA LYS A 15 -5.06 14.87 18.94
C LYS A 15 -4.34 14.70 17.57
N GLU A 16 -3.51 15.67 17.22
CA GLU A 16 -2.62 15.66 16.05
C GLU A 16 -1.50 14.62 16.15
N ASP A 17 -0.92 14.45 17.34
CA ASP A 17 0.15 13.47 17.56
C ASP A 17 -0.36 12.04 17.43
N ILE A 18 -1.58 11.76 17.86
CA ILE A 18 -2.21 10.45 17.74
C ILE A 18 -2.48 10.12 16.27
N THR A 19 -2.97 11.08 15.49
CA THR A 19 -3.26 10.90 14.09
C THR A 19 -1.98 10.63 13.30
N ALA A 20 -0.95 11.45 13.50
CA ALA A 20 0.35 11.28 12.87
C ALA A 20 0.97 9.91 13.24
N PHE A 21 0.84 9.51 14.50
CA PHE A 21 1.31 8.20 14.96
C PHE A 21 0.58 7.05 14.27
N ILE A 22 -0.75 7.11 14.16
CA ILE A 22 -1.54 6.06 13.48
C ILE A 22 -1.23 6.03 11.99
N GLU A 23 -1.14 7.20 11.33
CA GLU A 23 -0.79 7.30 9.90
C GLU A 23 0.62 6.80 9.60
N SER A 24 1.59 7.01 10.52
CA SER A 24 2.94 6.47 10.36
C SER A 24 2.97 4.94 10.36
N ARG A 25 2.07 4.31 11.12
CA ARG A 25 1.93 2.86 11.18
C ARG A 25 1.08 2.27 10.07
N ASN A 26 0.12 3.05 9.57
CA ASN A 26 -0.82 2.65 8.51
C ASN A 26 -0.86 3.73 7.42
N PRO A 27 0.22 3.94 6.68
CA PRO A 27 0.36 5.07 5.75
C PRO A 27 -0.60 5.01 4.56
N ASN A 28 -1.28 3.89 4.36
CA ASN A 28 -2.23 3.67 3.27
C ASN A 28 -3.67 4.07 3.65
N ILE A 29 -3.93 4.43 4.91
CA ILE A 29 -5.24 4.86 5.40
C ILE A 29 -5.29 6.39 5.43
N PRO A 30 -6.29 7.05 4.80
CA PRO A 30 -6.37 8.52 4.74
C PRO A 30 -7.03 9.12 6.00
N LEU A 31 -6.49 8.88 7.20
CA LEU A 31 -7.08 9.28 8.48
C LEU A 31 -7.21 10.80 8.63
N SER A 32 -6.17 11.54 8.27
CA SER A 32 -6.19 13.01 8.33
C SER A 32 -7.31 13.61 7.48
N TYR A 33 -7.55 13.03 6.31
CA TYR A 33 -8.62 13.46 5.44
C TYR A 33 -10.01 13.19 6.04
N TRP A 34 -10.25 12.01 6.60
CA TRP A 34 -11.50 11.71 7.29
C TRP A 34 -11.77 12.63 8.48
N GLN A 35 -10.72 12.97 9.21
CA GLN A 35 -10.85 13.92 10.34
C GLN A 35 -11.17 15.33 9.89
N GLN A 36 -10.67 15.79 8.75
CA GLN A 36 -11.03 17.11 8.19
C GLN A 36 -12.51 17.14 7.82
N ILE A 37 -13.02 16.10 7.15
CA ILE A 37 -14.43 16.02 6.77
C ILE A 37 -15.35 16.02 7.99
N THR A 38 -15.01 15.26 9.05
CA THR A 38 -15.82 15.20 10.27
C THR A 38 -15.77 16.49 11.09
N LYS A 39 -14.65 17.24 11.05
CA LYS A 39 -14.52 18.53 11.75
C LYS A 39 -15.33 19.65 11.10
N THR A 40 -15.46 19.66 9.78
CA THR A 40 -16.19 20.72 9.08
C THR A 40 -17.72 20.61 9.22
N GLY A 41 -18.21 19.55 9.88
CA GLY A 41 -19.65 19.36 10.07
C GLY A 41 -20.43 19.23 8.76
N GLN A 42 -19.74 19.13 7.66
CA GLN A 42 -20.33 18.83 6.38
C GLN A 42 -20.89 17.40 6.46
N LYS A 43 -22.09 17.27 6.99
CA LYS A 43 -22.99 16.22 6.50
C LYS A 43 -22.93 16.39 5.00
N LEU A 44 -22.25 15.44 4.34
CA LEU A 44 -22.27 15.32 2.90
C LEU A 44 -23.72 15.07 2.48
N GLU A 45 -24.52 16.15 2.45
CA GLU A 45 -25.87 16.13 1.86
C GLU A 45 -25.65 16.01 0.36
N LEU A 46 -25.77 14.80 -0.09
CA LEU A 46 -25.59 14.33 -1.44
C LEU A 46 -26.85 14.59 -2.26
N ASN A 47 -27.11 15.84 -2.56
CA ASN A 47 -28.01 16.17 -3.65
C ASN A 47 -27.29 15.83 -4.97
N GLY A 48 -27.53 14.63 -5.50
CA GLY A 48 -27.21 14.25 -6.86
C GLY A 48 -25.95 13.39 -7.11
N SER A 49 -25.17 13.03 -6.09
CA SER A 49 -24.04 12.12 -6.29
C SER A 49 -24.44 10.69 -5.95
N CYS A 50 -24.07 9.76 -6.82
CA CYS A 50 -24.37 8.36 -6.62
C CYS A 50 -23.39 7.65 -5.67
N ALA A 51 -22.15 8.12 -5.50
CA ALA A 51 -21.15 7.52 -4.63
C ALA A 51 -20.93 8.37 -3.37
N LYS A 52 -20.80 7.72 -2.22
CA LYS A 52 -20.56 8.36 -0.92
C LYS A 52 -19.14 8.04 -0.43
N MET A 53 -18.53 9.00 0.28
CA MET A 53 -17.29 8.72 1.01
C MET A 53 -17.54 7.59 1.99
N PRO A 54 -16.80 6.48 1.92
CA PRO A 54 -16.99 5.37 2.83
C PRO A 54 -16.61 5.74 4.25
N ASP A 55 -17.39 5.28 5.22
CA ASP A 55 -17.06 5.40 6.63
C ASP A 55 -15.91 4.42 6.94
N PRO A 56 -14.85 4.87 7.66
CA PRO A 56 -13.75 4.00 8.08
C PRO A 56 -14.18 2.73 8.80
N MET A 57 -15.30 2.80 9.54
CA MET A 57 -15.82 1.67 10.30
C MET A 57 -16.59 0.66 9.44
N THR A 58 -16.93 1.02 8.21
CA THR A 58 -17.63 0.13 7.26
C THR A 58 -16.71 -0.55 6.26
N LEU A 59 -15.42 -0.17 6.26
CA LEU A 59 -14.44 -0.77 5.38
C LEU A 59 -14.13 -2.22 5.78
N ARG A 60 -13.87 -3.04 4.78
CA ARG A 60 -13.46 -4.43 4.98
C ARG A 60 -11.94 -4.53 5.11
N TYR A 61 -11.46 -4.52 6.34
CA TYR A 61 -10.06 -4.77 6.64
C TYR A 61 -9.82 -6.29 6.68
N ASN A 62 -9.05 -6.80 5.72
CA ASN A 62 -8.62 -8.20 5.78
C ASN A 62 -7.57 -8.39 6.89
N ASN A 63 -6.65 -7.43 7.00
CA ASN A 63 -5.74 -7.27 8.13
C ASN A 63 -5.20 -5.83 8.16
N ILE A 64 -4.19 -5.55 8.99
CA ILE A 64 -3.69 -4.17 9.21
C ILE A 64 -3.17 -3.46 7.97
N PHE A 65 -2.80 -4.17 6.89
CA PHE A 65 -2.25 -3.59 5.66
C PHE A 65 -3.13 -3.82 4.43
N TRP A 66 -4.12 -4.69 4.50
CA TRP A 66 -4.90 -5.11 3.35
C TRP A 66 -6.38 -4.83 3.54
N GLN A 67 -6.99 -4.26 2.51
CA GLN A 67 -8.43 -4.04 2.45
C GLN A 67 -9.04 -4.93 1.36
N GLU A 68 -10.29 -5.37 1.58
CA GLU A 68 -10.96 -6.34 0.74
C GLU A 68 -12.08 -5.72 -0.09
N VAL A 69 -12.07 -6.01 -1.38
CA VAL A 69 -13.14 -5.70 -2.33
C VAL A 69 -13.70 -7.00 -2.88
N VAL A 70 -14.95 -7.30 -2.56
CA VAL A 70 -15.65 -8.47 -3.11
C VAL A 70 -16.48 -8.02 -4.29
N THR A 71 -16.31 -8.70 -5.42
CA THR A 71 -17.11 -8.48 -6.64
C THR A 71 -17.96 -9.70 -6.95
N SER A 72 -18.80 -9.62 -7.97
CA SER A 72 -19.58 -10.75 -8.46
C SER A 72 -18.74 -11.91 -9.04
N ASN A 73 -17.46 -11.66 -9.36
CA ASN A 73 -16.61 -12.62 -10.04
C ASN A 73 -15.35 -13.04 -9.25
N PHE A 74 -14.78 -12.14 -8.42
CA PHE A 74 -13.53 -12.36 -7.71
C PHE A 74 -13.43 -11.47 -6.46
N THR A 75 -12.48 -11.80 -5.59
CA THR A 75 -12.10 -10.97 -4.45
C THR A 75 -10.74 -10.34 -4.70
N LEU A 76 -10.66 -9.02 -4.49
CA LEU A 76 -9.44 -8.23 -4.62
C LEU A 76 -9.00 -7.75 -3.24
N TYR A 77 -7.78 -8.06 -2.86
CA TYR A 77 -7.13 -7.56 -1.66
C TYR A 77 -6.19 -6.43 -2.06
N LEU A 78 -6.50 -5.22 -1.62
CA LEU A 78 -5.76 -4.00 -1.95
C LEU A 78 -4.74 -3.65 -0.85
N TYR A 79 -3.51 -3.37 -1.28
CA TYR A 79 -2.41 -3.02 -0.40
C TYR A 79 -2.17 -1.51 -0.35
N ALA A 80 -2.00 -0.86 -1.49
CA ALA A 80 -1.70 0.57 -1.58
C ALA A 80 -2.09 1.17 -2.94
N ALA A 81 -2.21 2.50 -2.98
CA ALA A 81 -2.52 3.27 -4.19
C ALA A 81 -1.48 4.37 -4.43
N TYR A 82 -1.10 4.61 -5.70
CA TYR A 82 -0.03 5.52 -6.09
C TYR A 82 -0.47 6.40 -7.25
N LEU A 83 -0.15 7.68 -7.19
CA LEU A 83 -0.32 8.58 -8.34
C LEU A 83 0.88 8.45 -9.27
N ASP A 84 0.62 8.17 -10.54
CA ASP A 84 1.61 8.10 -11.61
C ASP A 84 1.33 9.20 -12.65
N VAL A 85 2.14 10.27 -12.62
CA VAL A 85 2.05 11.42 -13.53
C VAL A 85 3.18 11.46 -14.57
N ARG A 86 3.90 10.35 -14.75
CA ARG A 86 5.02 10.31 -15.68
C ARG A 86 4.56 10.46 -17.12
N ALA A 87 5.32 11.24 -17.92
CA ALA A 87 5.00 11.53 -19.31
C ALA A 87 4.89 10.27 -20.22
N ARG A 88 5.48 9.16 -19.81
CA ARG A 88 5.37 7.88 -20.53
C ARG A 88 4.00 7.19 -20.42
N ASN A 89 3.10 7.68 -19.56
CA ASN A 89 1.74 7.17 -19.49
C ASN A 89 0.93 7.70 -20.65
N THR A 90 0.57 6.87 -21.60
CA THR A 90 -0.24 7.23 -22.78
C THR A 90 -1.66 7.68 -22.41
N GLU A 91 -2.17 7.23 -21.27
CA GLU A 91 -3.49 7.57 -20.71
C GLU A 91 -3.48 8.88 -19.90
N GLY A 92 -2.33 9.58 -19.81
CA GLY A 92 -2.15 10.73 -18.93
C GLY A 92 -1.91 10.29 -17.47
N PRO A 93 -2.24 11.17 -16.48
CA PRO A 93 -2.07 10.82 -15.07
C PRO A 93 -3.06 9.72 -14.65
N VAL A 94 -2.57 8.76 -13.88
CA VAL A 94 -3.36 7.61 -13.41
C VAL A 94 -3.10 7.35 -11.93
N VAL A 95 -4.08 6.73 -11.26
CA VAL A 95 -3.86 6.11 -9.95
C VAL A 95 -3.68 4.61 -10.15
N ARG A 96 -2.60 4.06 -9.60
CA ARG A 96 -2.29 2.63 -9.65
C ARG A 96 -2.53 2.01 -8.29
N LEU A 97 -3.39 0.99 -8.23
CA LEU A 97 -3.64 0.23 -7.01
C LEU A 97 -2.92 -1.10 -7.08
N LEU A 98 -2.09 -1.36 -6.08
CA LEU A 98 -1.38 -2.63 -5.92
C LEU A 98 -2.21 -3.56 -5.05
N GLY A 99 -2.40 -4.79 -5.51
CA GLY A 99 -3.18 -5.76 -4.78
C GLY A 99 -2.96 -7.21 -5.25
N MET A 100 -3.72 -8.11 -4.65
CA MET A 100 -3.78 -9.52 -5.03
C MET A 100 -5.24 -9.95 -5.21
N ALA A 101 -5.51 -10.76 -6.22
CA ALA A 101 -6.84 -11.30 -6.51
C ALA A 101 -6.85 -12.82 -6.37
N ASP A 102 -8.00 -13.38 -5.98
CA ASP A 102 -8.22 -14.83 -5.88
C ASP A 102 -8.47 -15.49 -7.25
N LYS A 103 -8.44 -14.71 -8.32
CA LYS A 103 -8.71 -15.20 -9.67
C LYS A 103 -7.70 -14.68 -10.68
N LEU A 104 -7.26 -15.57 -11.54
CA LEU A 104 -6.51 -15.22 -12.73
C LEU A 104 -7.46 -14.70 -13.83
N LYS A 105 -7.13 -13.54 -14.44
CA LYS A 105 -7.94 -12.87 -15.47
C LYS A 105 -9.37 -12.53 -14.97
N PRO A 106 -9.49 -11.60 -14.00
CA PRO A 106 -10.79 -11.11 -13.55
C PRO A 106 -11.60 -10.56 -14.75
N ARG A 107 -12.89 -10.89 -14.81
CA ARG A 107 -13.79 -10.47 -15.92
C ARG A 107 -14.97 -9.69 -15.37
N VAL A 108 -14.67 -8.54 -14.80
CA VAL A 108 -15.70 -7.63 -14.25
C VAL A 108 -15.29 -6.21 -14.61
N THR A 109 -16.23 -5.42 -15.08
CA THR A 109 -16.05 -3.98 -15.18
C THR A 109 -16.03 -3.40 -13.77
N MET A 110 -15.02 -2.58 -13.46
CA MET A 110 -14.91 -1.90 -12.18
C MET A 110 -14.71 -0.40 -12.37
N PHE A 111 -15.09 0.34 -11.36
CA PHE A 111 -15.02 1.79 -11.32
C PHE A 111 -14.15 2.26 -10.17
N CYS A 112 -13.38 3.31 -10.43
CA CYS A 112 -12.61 4.04 -9.44
C CYS A 112 -13.38 5.26 -8.99
N GLN A 113 -13.50 5.45 -7.70
CA GLN A 113 -14.01 6.67 -7.07
C GLN A 113 -12.81 7.47 -6.57
N LEU A 114 -12.40 8.49 -7.32
CA LEU A 114 -11.25 9.33 -7.03
C LEU A 114 -11.69 10.53 -6.20
N TRP A 115 -11.14 10.65 -4.99
CA TRP A 115 -11.49 11.70 -4.05
C TRP A 115 -10.42 12.80 -4.05
N PHE A 116 -10.86 14.04 -4.22
CA PHE A 116 -10.00 15.22 -4.27
C PHE A 116 -10.24 16.12 -3.07
N GLU A 117 -9.22 16.89 -2.70
CA GLU A 117 -9.35 17.89 -1.64
C GLU A 117 -10.47 18.88 -1.93
N ASN A 118 -11.22 19.26 -0.90
CA ASN A 118 -12.37 20.16 -0.97
C ASN A 118 -13.48 19.74 -1.96
N SER A 119 -13.59 18.43 -2.24
CA SER A 119 -14.68 17.88 -3.05
C SER A 119 -15.56 16.97 -2.20
N SER A 120 -16.87 17.23 -2.21
CA SER A 120 -17.86 16.37 -1.54
C SER A 120 -18.23 15.13 -2.36
N GLN A 121 -17.84 15.11 -3.64
CA GLN A 121 -18.17 14.05 -4.60
C GLN A 121 -16.89 13.49 -5.21
N PRO A 122 -16.83 12.18 -5.47
CA PRO A 122 -15.71 11.60 -6.18
C PRO A 122 -15.81 11.88 -7.68
N VAL A 123 -14.67 11.88 -8.34
CA VAL A 123 -14.59 11.75 -9.78
C VAL A 123 -14.64 10.28 -10.11
N LEU A 124 -15.61 9.86 -10.92
CA LEU A 124 -15.77 8.47 -11.34
C LEU A 124 -14.95 8.21 -12.59
N SER A 125 -14.27 7.07 -12.62
CA SER A 125 -13.46 6.63 -13.74
C SER A 125 -13.53 5.10 -13.84
N GLU A 126 -13.72 4.57 -15.04
CA GLU A 126 -13.64 3.13 -15.26
C GLU A 126 -12.19 2.65 -15.14
N VAL A 127 -12.00 1.47 -14.55
CA VAL A 127 -10.70 0.81 -14.49
C VAL A 127 -10.23 0.49 -15.90
N SER A 128 -9.11 1.09 -16.33
CA SER A 128 -8.61 0.89 -17.71
C SER A 128 -7.81 -0.39 -17.87
N SER A 129 -7.22 -0.92 -16.82
CA SER A 129 -6.48 -2.18 -16.89
C SER A 129 -6.35 -2.89 -15.55
N PHE A 130 -6.41 -4.23 -15.61
CA PHE A 130 -5.94 -5.16 -14.59
C PHE A 130 -4.65 -5.80 -15.09
N ARG A 131 -3.51 -5.22 -14.70
CA ARG A 131 -2.21 -5.76 -15.13
C ARG A 131 -1.75 -6.85 -14.18
N TYR A 132 -1.69 -8.07 -14.68
CA TYR A 132 -1.06 -9.18 -13.98
C TYR A 132 0.45 -8.93 -13.87
N LEU A 133 1.01 -9.02 -12.67
CA LEU A 133 2.41 -8.66 -12.41
C LEU A 133 3.40 -9.81 -12.67
N TRP A 134 2.93 -11.03 -12.68
CA TRP A 134 3.73 -12.19 -13.00
C TRP A 134 3.58 -12.55 -14.48
N THR A 135 4.53 -12.10 -15.30
CA THR A 135 4.56 -12.41 -16.73
C THR A 135 5.80 -13.24 -17.03
N PHE A 136 5.70 -14.54 -16.90
CA PHE A 136 6.77 -15.44 -17.33
C PHE A 136 6.27 -16.32 -18.48
N GLY A 137 6.63 -15.93 -19.73
CA GLY A 137 6.17 -16.58 -20.96
C GLY A 137 4.79 -16.12 -21.42
N ASP A 138 4.39 -16.54 -22.60
CA ASP A 138 3.10 -16.19 -23.18
C ASP A 138 1.96 -16.60 -22.25
N GLU A 139 1.22 -15.60 -21.79
CA GLU A 139 -0.05 -15.66 -21.05
C GLU A 139 -0.12 -16.49 -19.75
N GLY A 140 0.98 -16.66 -19.03
CA GLY A 140 0.94 -17.26 -17.68
C GLY A 140 0.62 -18.76 -17.63
N THR A 141 0.66 -19.47 -18.76
CA THR A 141 0.23 -20.87 -18.87
C THR A 141 1.31 -21.91 -18.64
N ARG A 142 2.59 -21.54 -18.52
CA ARG A 142 3.70 -22.51 -18.37
C ARG A 142 3.94 -23.06 -16.98
N TRP A 143 3.37 -22.44 -15.95
CA TRP A 143 3.45 -22.94 -14.60
C TRP A 143 2.03 -23.24 -14.14
N ASN A 144 1.78 -24.51 -13.79
CA ASN A 144 0.54 -24.90 -13.09
C ASN A 144 0.43 -24.04 -11.83
N THR A 145 -0.20 -22.87 -11.96
CA THR A 145 -0.55 -22.05 -10.79
C THR A 145 -1.61 -22.81 -10.05
N PRO A 146 -1.39 -23.16 -8.76
CA PRO A 146 -2.45 -23.71 -7.95
C PRO A 146 -3.66 -22.78 -8.03
N THR A 147 -4.81 -23.30 -8.36
CA THR A 147 -6.06 -22.55 -8.62
C THR A 147 -6.52 -21.70 -7.43
N ASN A 148 -5.90 -21.89 -6.26
CA ASN A 148 -6.28 -21.27 -4.99
C ASN A 148 -5.27 -20.25 -4.45
N ASP A 149 -4.17 -19.97 -5.18
CA ASP A 149 -3.22 -18.95 -4.74
C ASP A 149 -3.63 -17.56 -5.24
N LEU A 150 -3.44 -16.55 -4.38
CA LEU A 150 -3.70 -15.15 -4.75
C LEU A 150 -2.70 -14.68 -5.80
N GLN A 151 -3.21 -13.96 -6.79
CA GLN A 151 -2.48 -13.47 -7.96
C GLN A 151 -2.18 -11.98 -7.82
N PRO A 152 -0.93 -11.51 -8.04
CA PRO A 152 -0.56 -10.11 -7.90
C PRO A 152 -1.00 -9.28 -9.10
N TYR A 153 -1.68 -8.14 -8.83
CA TYR A 153 -2.19 -7.22 -9.84
C TYR A 153 -1.84 -5.77 -9.56
N LEU A 154 -1.71 -5.02 -10.64
CA LEU A 154 -1.71 -3.56 -10.63
C LEU A 154 -2.94 -3.09 -11.39
N VAL A 155 -3.89 -2.50 -10.67
CA VAL A 155 -5.13 -1.95 -11.22
C VAL A 155 -4.92 -0.49 -11.57
N THR A 156 -5.37 -0.05 -12.74
CA THR A 156 -5.16 1.32 -13.23
C THR A 156 -6.48 2.08 -13.29
N CYS A 157 -6.51 3.21 -12.60
CA CYS A 157 -7.60 4.18 -12.58
C CYS A 157 -7.16 5.44 -13.34
N PRO A 158 -7.64 5.70 -14.55
CA PRO A 158 -7.34 6.94 -15.26
C PRO A 158 -7.92 8.16 -14.54
N ILE A 159 -7.19 9.27 -14.53
CA ILE A 159 -7.74 10.54 -14.08
C ILE A 159 -8.29 11.26 -15.32
N PRO A 160 -9.60 11.59 -15.38
CA PRO A 160 -10.17 12.26 -16.52
C PRO A 160 -9.45 13.57 -16.90
N ALA A 161 -9.36 13.89 -18.18
CA ALA A 161 -8.59 15.02 -18.69
C ALA A 161 -8.92 16.37 -18.01
N LYS A 162 -10.19 16.59 -17.66
CA LYS A 162 -10.64 17.80 -16.93
C LYS A 162 -10.03 17.92 -15.53
N ASP A 163 -9.66 16.78 -14.90
CA ASP A 163 -9.08 16.71 -13.55
C ASP A 163 -7.58 16.36 -13.57
N ALA A 164 -6.95 16.25 -14.73
CA ALA A 164 -5.56 15.79 -14.92
C ALA A 164 -4.50 16.63 -14.15
N LYS A 165 -4.81 17.89 -13.83
CA LYS A 165 -3.94 18.77 -13.04
C LYS A 165 -4.16 18.66 -11.53
N ARG A 166 -5.19 17.95 -11.10
CA ARG A 166 -5.53 17.75 -9.69
C ARG A 166 -4.87 16.50 -9.15
N THR A 167 -4.52 16.51 -7.88
CA THR A 167 -3.97 15.34 -7.18
C THR A 167 -5.08 14.71 -6.34
N PRO A 168 -5.51 13.46 -6.64
CA PRO A 168 -6.45 12.77 -5.77
C PRO A 168 -5.77 12.42 -4.44
N ILE A 169 -6.48 12.58 -3.34
CA ILE A 169 -5.98 12.28 -1.99
C ILE A 169 -6.26 10.83 -1.60
N SER A 170 -7.35 10.27 -2.11
CA SER A 170 -7.73 8.88 -1.85
C SER A 170 -8.53 8.30 -3.01
N VAL A 171 -8.65 6.98 -3.00
CA VAL A 171 -9.34 6.21 -4.04
C VAL A 171 -10.05 5.00 -3.44
N SER A 172 -11.24 4.73 -3.96
CA SER A 172 -11.97 3.47 -3.77
C SER A 172 -12.16 2.78 -5.11
N VAL A 173 -12.39 1.47 -5.08
CA VAL A 173 -12.72 0.67 -6.27
C VAL A 173 -13.97 -0.14 -5.99
N THR A 174 -14.92 -0.11 -6.93
CA THR A 174 -16.24 -0.76 -6.80
C THR A 174 -16.62 -1.43 -8.12
N GLU A 175 -17.53 -2.40 -8.09
CA GLU A 175 -18.07 -3.03 -9.30
C GLU A 175 -19.05 -2.08 -10.02
N GLY A 176 -19.97 -1.46 -9.29
CA GLY A 176 -20.81 -0.40 -9.82
C GLY A 176 -20.27 0.98 -9.50
N ALA A 177 -20.37 1.94 -10.42
CA ALA A 177 -19.84 3.29 -10.23
C ALA A 177 -20.39 3.99 -8.98
N CYS A 178 -21.63 3.70 -8.62
CA CYS A 178 -22.37 4.29 -7.49
C CYS A 178 -22.38 3.43 -6.23
N ASP A 179 -21.71 2.27 -6.24
CA ASP A 179 -21.71 1.37 -5.10
C ASP A 179 -20.99 1.98 -3.90
N THR A 180 -21.43 1.58 -2.72
CA THR A 180 -20.71 1.89 -1.48
C THR A 180 -19.41 1.09 -1.45
N ALA A 181 -18.30 1.79 -1.36
CA ALA A 181 -17.00 1.14 -1.37
C ALA A 181 -16.71 0.42 -0.05
N SER A 182 -16.16 -0.79 -0.15
CA SER A 182 -15.68 -1.59 0.99
C SER A 182 -14.19 -1.40 1.26
N ALA A 183 -13.46 -0.73 0.35
CA ALA A 183 -12.05 -0.39 0.48
C ALA A 183 -11.81 1.08 0.11
N HIS A 184 -10.91 1.72 0.84
CA HIS A 184 -10.58 3.12 0.62
C HIS A 184 -9.12 3.38 1.00
N LEU A 185 -8.30 3.73 0.01
CA LEU A 185 -6.86 3.87 0.16
C LEU A 185 -6.43 5.32 -0.02
N LYS A 186 -5.45 5.76 0.77
CA LYS A 186 -4.71 6.99 0.55
C LYS A 186 -3.91 6.89 -0.75
N VAL A 187 -3.97 7.90 -1.60
CA VAL A 187 -3.13 7.98 -2.79
C VAL A 187 -1.76 8.54 -2.41
N ILE A 188 -0.73 7.73 -2.63
CA ILE A 188 0.65 8.07 -2.31
C ILE A 188 1.25 8.82 -3.50
N TYR A 189 1.76 10.02 -3.23
CA TYR A 189 2.47 10.84 -4.21
C TYR A 189 3.68 11.50 -3.57
N ASN A 190 4.83 10.86 -3.66
CA ASN A 190 6.10 11.38 -3.16
C ASN A 190 6.75 12.26 -4.22
N LYS A 191 6.45 13.55 -4.19
CA LYS A 191 7.08 14.54 -5.09
C LYS A 191 8.57 14.65 -4.81
N PRO A 192 9.42 14.93 -5.83
CA PRO A 192 10.80 15.28 -5.61
C PRO A 192 10.89 16.54 -4.74
N GLU A 193 11.75 16.52 -3.75
CA GLU A 193 12.14 17.72 -3.00
C GLU A 193 13.09 18.54 -3.89
N GLY A 194 12.79 19.81 -4.12
CA GLY A 194 13.71 20.74 -4.80
C GLY A 194 13.51 20.94 -6.32
N GLY A 195 12.39 20.47 -6.90
CA GLY A 195 12.07 20.71 -8.31
C GLY A 195 12.89 19.87 -9.31
N SER A 196 12.85 20.23 -10.60
CA SER A 196 13.46 19.45 -11.70
C SER A 196 15.01 19.45 -11.71
N GLU A 197 15.64 20.31 -10.94
CA GLU A 197 17.12 20.43 -10.86
C GLU A 197 17.72 19.61 -9.70
N SER A 198 16.91 18.93 -8.87
CA SER A 198 17.45 18.12 -7.79
C SER A 198 18.18 16.90 -8.35
N LYS A 199 19.37 16.62 -7.76
CA LYS A 199 20.14 15.41 -8.06
C LYS A 199 19.26 14.19 -7.91
N LYS A 200 19.19 13.34 -8.93
CA LYS A 200 18.49 12.07 -8.88
C LYS A 200 19.08 11.19 -7.78
N LYS A 201 18.22 10.59 -6.97
CA LYS A 201 18.61 9.69 -5.88
C LYS A 201 18.48 8.24 -6.30
N PHE A 202 19.36 7.40 -5.79
CA PHE A 202 19.31 5.96 -5.99
C PHE A 202 18.57 5.28 -4.84
N ALA A 203 17.38 4.72 -5.16
CA ALA A 203 16.60 3.90 -4.24
C ALA A 203 16.83 2.42 -4.54
N VAL A 204 17.20 1.65 -3.52
CA VAL A 204 17.36 0.19 -3.63
C VAL A 204 16.12 -0.48 -3.08
N CYS A 205 15.39 -1.19 -3.93
CA CYS A 205 14.19 -1.94 -3.57
C CYS A 205 14.55 -3.39 -3.29
N VAL A 206 14.30 -3.86 -2.08
CA VAL A 206 14.57 -5.24 -1.67
C VAL A 206 13.25 -6.00 -1.60
N LYS A 207 13.27 -7.27 -1.97
CA LYS A 207 12.14 -8.19 -1.76
C LYS A 207 11.81 -8.30 -0.27
N GLY A 208 10.63 -8.83 0.05
CA GLY A 208 10.27 -9.12 1.44
C GLY A 208 11.28 -10.05 2.10
N LEU A 209 11.80 -9.61 3.25
CA LEU A 209 12.71 -10.40 4.06
C LEU A 209 11.91 -11.50 4.78
N ASP A 210 12.24 -12.74 4.47
CA ASP A 210 11.71 -13.94 5.10
C ASP A 210 12.91 -14.79 5.49
N MET A 211 13.50 -14.48 6.66
CA MET A 211 14.81 -14.96 7.13
C MET A 211 14.73 -15.46 8.58
N PRO A 212 14.31 -16.70 8.82
CA PRO A 212 14.28 -17.28 10.18
C PRO A 212 15.66 -17.54 10.76
N ASP A 213 16.70 -17.65 9.90
CA ASP A 213 18.08 -17.84 10.31
C ASP A 213 18.77 -16.52 10.67
N ASP A 214 19.81 -16.59 11.51
CA ASP A 214 20.64 -15.43 11.86
C ASP A 214 21.58 -15.05 10.71
N LEU A 215 21.11 -14.18 9.84
CA LEU A 215 21.88 -13.58 8.76
C LEU A 215 22.28 -12.12 9.05
N SER A 216 22.20 -11.69 10.32
CA SER A 216 22.40 -10.30 10.70
C SER A 216 23.75 -9.72 10.24
N VAL A 217 24.85 -10.46 10.41
CA VAL A 217 26.19 -10.01 9.97
C VAL A 217 26.26 -9.80 8.45
N ARG A 218 25.80 -10.78 7.68
CA ARG A 218 25.78 -10.69 6.21
C ARG A 218 24.90 -9.56 5.70
N LEU A 219 23.75 -9.34 6.37
CA LEU A 219 22.86 -8.26 6.00
C LEU A 219 23.48 -6.89 6.31
N ALA A 220 24.19 -6.75 7.44
CA ALA A 220 24.92 -5.53 7.78
C ALA A 220 25.99 -5.23 6.72
N GLU A 221 26.84 -6.21 6.39
CA GLU A 221 27.86 -6.07 5.35
C GLU A 221 27.26 -5.64 4.01
N TRP A 222 26.14 -6.25 3.63
CA TRP A 222 25.43 -5.92 2.40
C TRP A 222 24.87 -4.48 2.43
N ILE A 223 24.23 -4.04 3.54
CA ILE A 223 23.68 -2.69 3.69
C ILE A 223 24.82 -1.65 3.56
N GLU A 224 25.91 -1.83 4.31
CA GLU A 224 27.05 -0.89 4.28
C GLU A 224 27.70 -0.85 2.88
N LEU A 225 27.85 -1.99 2.22
CA LEU A 225 28.37 -2.05 0.85
C LEU A 225 27.49 -1.28 -0.13
N VAL A 226 26.18 -1.49 -0.08
CA VAL A 226 25.23 -0.83 -0.99
C VAL A 226 25.21 0.69 -0.78
N ILE A 227 25.30 1.13 0.47
CA ILE A 227 25.42 2.56 0.82
C ILE A 227 26.75 3.12 0.30
N ALA A 228 27.86 2.41 0.52
CA ALA A 228 29.18 2.80 0.02
C ALA A 228 29.24 2.89 -1.52
N MET A 229 28.45 2.09 -2.22
CA MET A 229 28.28 2.15 -3.67
C MET A 229 27.41 3.33 -4.15
N GLY A 230 26.87 4.13 -3.25
CA GLY A 230 26.14 5.36 -3.55
C GLY A 230 24.62 5.24 -3.53
N ALA A 231 24.04 4.22 -2.90
CA ALA A 231 22.62 4.17 -2.65
C ALA A 231 22.23 5.25 -1.62
N ASP A 232 21.25 6.07 -1.95
CA ASP A 232 20.74 7.12 -1.04
C ASP A 232 19.77 6.54 0.00
N LYS A 233 19.02 5.50 -0.36
CA LYS A 233 18.04 4.86 0.52
C LYS A 233 17.78 3.42 0.12
N ILE A 234 17.69 2.53 1.12
CA ILE A 234 17.33 1.13 0.93
C ILE A 234 15.93 0.92 1.50
N PHE A 235 15.05 0.31 0.73
CA PHE A 235 13.68 -0.01 1.13
C PHE A 235 13.57 -1.50 1.42
N LEU A 236 13.34 -1.84 2.68
CA LEU A 236 13.21 -3.21 3.18
C LEU A 236 11.77 -3.48 3.61
N TYR A 237 11.30 -4.67 3.30
CA TYR A 237 9.99 -5.17 3.71
C TYR A 237 10.20 -6.42 4.55
N SER A 238 9.66 -6.48 5.75
CA SER A 238 9.85 -7.59 6.67
C SER A 238 8.59 -8.43 6.78
N TYR A 239 8.70 -9.69 6.43
CA TYR A 239 7.75 -10.74 6.80
C TYR A 239 8.16 -11.29 8.16
N GLU A 240 8.83 -12.42 8.19
CA GLU A 240 9.36 -13.03 9.39
C GLU A 240 10.88 -13.08 9.33
N VAL A 241 11.53 -12.53 10.36
CA VAL A 241 12.99 -12.47 10.41
C VAL A 241 13.49 -12.88 11.79
N HIS A 242 14.71 -13.42 11.84
CA HIS A 242 15.39 -13.72 13.08
C HIS A 242 15.49 -12.48 13.99
N PRO A 243 15.35 -12.58 15.33
CA PRO A 243 15.40 -11.44 16.25
C PRO A 243 16.63 -10.54 16.13
N LYS A 244 17.79 -11.09 15.80
CA LYS A 244 19.01 -10.29 15.56
C LYS A 244 18.92 -9.51 14.24
N VAL A 245 18.31 -10.07 13.20
CA VAL A 245 18.05 -9.38 11.94
C VAL A 245 17.07 -8.26 12.17
N ALA A 246 15.98 -8.49 12.93
CA ALA A 246 15.00 -7.46 13.27
C ALA A 246 15.66 -6.25 13.97
N ARG A 247 16.45 -6.50 15.02
CA ARG A 247 17.18 -5.45 15.74
C ARG A 247 18.14 -4.66 14.83
N LEU A 248 18.85 -5.36 13.95
CA LEU A 248 19.78 -4.74 12.99
C LEU A 248 19.03 -3.78 12.06
N VAL A 249 17.97 -4.24 11.40
CA VAL A 249 17.25 -3.40 10.44
C VAL A 249 16.49 -2.24 11.11
N GLU A 250 16.02 -2.42 12.35
CA GLU A 250 15.44 -1.34 13.17
C GLU A 250 16.47 -0.26 13.49
N GLU A 251 17.73 -0.66 13.78
CA GLU A 251 18.82 0.29 14.01
C GLU A 251 19.10 1.13 12.76
N TYR A 252 19.33 0.49 11.63
CA TYR A 252 19.53 1.20 10.36
C TYR A 252 18.33 2.07 9.94
N ALA A 253 17.10 1.67 10.30
CA ALA A 253 15.92 2.49 10.08
C ALA A 253 15.94 3.74 10.96
N ARG A 254 16.36 3.62 12.23
CA ARG A 254 16.49 4.75 13.17
C ARG A 254 17.58 5.72 12.74
N GLU A 255 18.67 5.23 12.16
CA GLU A 255 19.72 6.05 11.55
C GLU A 255 19.28 6.71 10.22
N GLY A 256 18.09 6.38 9.72
CA GLY A 256 17.57 6.93 8.46
C GLY A 256 18.19 6.34 7.19
N LYS A 257 19.08 5.34 7.29
CA LYS A 257 19.74 4.68 6.15
C LYS A 257 18.77 3.79 5.36
N ILE A 258 17.81 3.17 6.03
CA ILE A 258 16.80 2.33 5.40
C ILE A 258 15.37 2.83 5.69
N ASP A 259 14.43 2.48 4.83
CA ASP A 259 12.98 2.57 5.06
C ASP A 259 12.48 1.14 5.30
N LEU A 260 12.17 0.83 6.56
CA LEU A 260 11.71 -0.49 6.98
C LEU A 260 10.19 -0.53 7.03
N ARG A 261 9.57 -1.50 6.36
CA ARG A 261 8.13 -1.74 6.38
C ARG A 261 7.84 -3.17 6.80
N ILE A 262 6.93 -3.32 7.75
CA ILE A 262 6.35 -4.62 8.04
C ILE A 262 5.29 -4.89 6.97
N ILE A 263 5.21 -6.13 6.50
CA ILE A 263 4.23 -6.57 5.53
C ILE A 263 3.59 -7.88 5.98
N THR A 264 2.30 -8.03 5.69
CA THR A 264 1.52 -9.24 5.96
C THR A 264 1.04 -9.86 4.65
N LEU A 265 0.57 -11.09 4.73
CA LEU A 265 -0.07 -11.79 3.61
C LEU A 265 -1.58 -11.51 3.60
N PRO A 266 -2.19 -11.29 2.43
CA PRO A 266 -3.64 -11.06 2.30
C PRO A 266 -4.47 -12.34 2.33
N GLY A 267 -5.78 -12.18 2.41
CA GLY A 267 -6.75 -13.26 2.37
C GLY A 267 -6.66 -14.17 3.59
N SER A 268 -6.86 -15.44 3.37
CA SER A 268 -6.74 -16.48 4.39
C SER A 268 -5.31 -17.01 4.58
N GLN A 269 -4.32 -16.36 3.98
CA GLN A 269 -2.93 -16.74 4.12
C GLN A 269 -2.44 -16.51 5.56
N PRO A 270 -1.63 -17.42 6.14
CA PRO A 270 -1.24 -17.33 7.54
C PRO A 270 -0.27 -16.18 7.79
N ASN A 271 -0.54 -15.41 8.85
CA ASN A 271 0.34 -14.33 9.34
C ASN A 271 0.88 -14.63 10.76
N LEU A 272 0.87 -15.89 11.16
CA LEU A 272 1.44 -16.34 12.43
C LEU A 272 2.92 -16.67 12.26
N PRO A 273 3.76 -16.38 13.27
CA PRO A 273 5.18 -16.72 13.25
C PRO A 273 5.43 -18.19 12.92
N GLY A 274 6.44 -18.48 12.11
CA GLY A 274 6.75 -19.81 11.60
C GLY A 274 5.81 -20.32 10.51
N LEU A 275 4.51 -20.14 10.65
CA LEU A 275 3.54 -20.57 9.63
C LEU A 275 3.60 -19.69 8.38
N GLN A 276 3.82 -18.38 8.53
CA GLN A 276 4.00 -17.46 7.40
C GLN A 276 5.20 -17.89 6.54
N HIS A 277 6.34 -18.13 7.18
CA HIS A 277 7.55 -18.63 6.52
C HIS A 277 7.29 -19.95 5.77
N LEU A 278 6.75 -20.95 6.47
CA LEU A 278 6.46 -22.26 5.87
C LEU A 278 5.49 -22.15 4.68
N TYR A 279 4.49 -21.27 4.78
CA TYR A 279 3.54 -21.03 3.71
C TYR A 279 4.20 -20.40 2.47
N ILE A 280 5.03 -19.36 2.67
CA ILE A 280 5.75 -18.68 1.58
C ILE A 280 6.73 -19.63 0.90
N GLN A 281 7.47 -20.44 1.68
CA GLN A 281 8.53 -21.30 1.15
C GLN A 281 8.01 -22.60 0.53
N ARG A 282 6.78 -23.00 0.82
CA ARG A 282 6.22 -24.30 0.38
C ARG A 282 6.18 -24.44 -1.15
N TRP A 283 5.90 -23.35 -1.87
CA TRP A 283 5.78 -23.34 -3.33
C TRP A 283 6.49 -22.12 -3.92
N LEU A 284 7.32 -22.36 -4.94
CA LEU A 284 8.08 -21.30 -5.58
C LEU A 284 7.18 -20.16 -6.10
N GLN A 285 6.01 -20.49 -6.66
CA GLN A 285 5.05 -19.50 -7.15
C GLN A 285 4.53 -18.60 -6.03
N ARG A 286 4.15 -19.14 -4.88
CA ARG A 286 3.71 -18.35 -3.71
C ARG A 286 4.75 -17.36 -3.28
N LYS A 287 5.99 -17.84 -3.17
CA LYS A 287 7.14 -17.00 -2.85
C LYS A 287 7.25 -15.85 -3.85
N ARG A 288 7.23 -16.16 -5.15
CA ARG A 288 7.36 -15.15 -6.20
C ARG A 288 6.19 -14.16 -6.24
N PHE A 289 4.96 -14.61 -6.09
CA PHE A 289 3.79 -13.73 -6.06
C PHE A 289 3.85 -12.75 -4.89
N ASN A 290 4.22 -13.23 -3.71
CA ASN A 290 4.37 -12.38 -2.54
C ASN A 290 5.61 -11.46 -2.61
N GLU A 291 6.69 -11.85 -3.30
CA GLU A 291 7.86 -10.97 -3.56
C GLU A 291 7.51 -9.78 -4.48
N LEU A 292 6.51 -9.93 -5.37
CA LEU A 292 6.11 -8.86 -6.30
C LEU A 292 5.43 -7.68 -5.61
N ILE A 293 4.80 -7.89 -4.46
CA ILE A 293 4.15 -6.81 -3.71
C ILE A 293 5.18 -5.81 -3.17
N PRO A 294 6.22 -6.20 -2.40
CA PRO A 294 7.28 -5.31 -1.96
C PRO A 294 8.00 -4.59 -3.10
N TYR A 295 8.32 -5.29 -4.18
CA TYR A 295 8.98 -4.68 -5.33
C TYR A 295 8.15 -3.58 -5.98
N ASN A 296 6.86 -3.85 -6.20
CA ASN A 296 5.96 -2.89 -6.82
C ASN A 296 5.60 -1.74 -5.87
N ASP A 297 5.46 -1.99 -4.57
CA ASP A 297 5.28 -0.92 -3.59
C ASP A 297 6.49 0.03 -3.58
N CYS A 298 7.69 -0.51 -3.47
CA CYS A 298 8.91 0.30 -3.50
C CYS A 298 9.04 1.10 -4.80
N LEU A 299 8.87 0.45 -5.96
CA LEU A 299 8.95 1.11 -7.26
C LEU A 299 7.95 2.27 -7.37
N ASN A 300 6.67 2.00 -7.06
CA ASN A 300 5.61 3.00 -7.23
C ASN A 300 5.71 4.14 -6.21
N ARG A 301 6.16 3.89 -4.98
CA ARG A 301 6.41 4.95 -3.98
C ARG A 301 7.54 5.89 -4.39
N ASN A 302 8.53 5.39 -5.09
CA ASN A 302 9.78 6.12 -5.37
C ASN A 302 9.91 6.57 -6.83
N MET A 303 8.94 6.30 -7.69
CA MET A 303 9.02 6.61 -9.12
C MET A 303 9.12 8.10 -9.47
N HIS A 304 8.86 8.98 -8.51
CA HIS A 304 8.91 10.44 -8.68
C HIS A 304 10.05 11.10 -7.86
N ARG A 305 10.88 10.32 -7.16
CA ARG A 305 12.02 10.81 -6.37
C ARG A 305 13.28 10.95 -7.18
#